data_2bdafb8f7bf876bc083b00bd59935f03
#
_entry.id   2bdafb8f7bf876bc083b00bd59935f03
#
_cell.length_a   1.000
_cell.length_b   1.000
_cell.length_c   1.000
_cell.angle_alpha   90.00
_cell.angle_beta   90.00
_cell.angle_gamma   90.00
#
_symmetry.space_group_name_H-M   'P 1'
#
loop_
_entity.id
_entity.type
_entity.pdbx_description
1 polymer ?
#
loop_
_entity_poly.entity_id
_entity_poly.type
_entity_poly.pdbx_seq_one_letter_code
_entity_poly.pdbx_strand_id
1 'polypeptide(L)'
;MFREVLRKVCSVDLKLQVAAEVGDGLEAVAAVERVQPDLVLLDLHLPNLDGFGVIDEIRKSSPGIKVLVLSSHCDEYTVFCSERARVQGFVDKNTNSVESLKAAITAVADGKVWFSPAFQQIKAARRRDPKSFDKLLTDRERDVLALIGTPLTDEEISQRLVISNETVEKHRFNILKKLELKTTTELARYARDHGFTLRSAPGAGNALLP
;
A
#
# COMPACT_ATOMS: atom_id res chain seq x y z
N MET A 1 9.43 -5.25 -18.99
CA MET A 1 8.70 -4.24 -19.79
C MET A 1 8.42 -2.94 -19.03
N PHE A 2 7.60 -2.90 -17.94
CA PHE A 2 7.32 -1.61 -17.26
C PHE A 2 8.55 -0.95 -16.62
N ARG A 3 9.44 -1.71 -15.96
CA ARG A 3 10.70 -1.21 -15.40
C ARG A 3 11.63 -0.59 -16.45
N GLU A 4 11.70 -1.16 -17.65
CA GLU A 4 12.50 -0.59 -18.75
C GLU A 4 11.97 0.77 -19.21
N VAL A 5 10.63 0.93 -19.25
CA VAL A 5 9.99 2.23 -19.52
C VAL A 5 10.36 3.23 -18.43
N LEU A 6 10.24 2.84 -17.15
CA LEU A 6 10.64 3.70 -16.01
C LEU A 6 12.10 4.11 -16.10
N ARG A 7 13.01 3.16 -16.36
CA ARG A 7 14.43 3.46 -16.52
C ARG A 7 14.67 4.47 -17.64
N LYS A 8 14.06 4.26 -18.81
CA LYS A 8 14.17 5.18 -19.94
C LYS A 8 13.63 6.57 -19.59
N VAL A 9 12.46 6.65 -18.99
CA VAL A 9 11.87 7.92 -18.54
C VAL A 9 12.80 8.64 -17.56
N CYS A 10 13.29 7.96 -16.55
CA CYS A 10 14.18 8.56 -15.56
C CYS A 10 15.52 9.00 -16.17
N SER A 11 16.24 8.09 -16.83
CA SER A 11 17.61 8.34 -17.26
C SER A 11 17.70 9.18 -18.53
N VAL A 12 16.84 8.92 -19.52
CA VAL A 12 16.92 9.58 -20.84
C VAL A 12 16.09 10.87 -20.86
N ASP A 13 14.83 10.77 -20.48
CA ASP A 13 13.90 11.89 -20.62
C ASP A 13 14.06 12.94 -19.52
N LEU A 14 14.20 12.49 -18.26
CA LEU A 14 14.30 13.37 -17.09
C LEU A 14 15.75 13.61 -16.62
N LYS A 15 16.71 12.90 -17.19
CA LYS A 15 18.15 12.99 -16.84
C LYS A 15 18.42 12.74 -15.35
N LEU A 16 17.62 11.90 -14.71
CA LEU A 16 17.80 11.47 -13.33
C LEU A 16 18.78 10.29 -13.29
N GLN A 17 19.60 10.22 -12.24
CA GLN A 17 20.44 9.07 -11.99
C GLN A 17 19.61 7.93 -11.42
N VAL A 18 19.56 6.80 -12.12
CA VAL A 18 18.95 5.55 -11.60
C VAL A 18 20.01 4.83 -10.78
N ALA A 19 19.89 4.90 -9.47
CA ALA A 19 20.90 4.41 -8.53
C ALA A 19 20.78 2.90 -8.25
N ALA A 20 19.55 2.34 -8.32
CA ALA A 20 19.28 0.90 -8.19
C ALA A 20 17.97 0.53 -8.87
N GLU A 21 17.87 -0.73 -9.31
CA GLU A 21 16.62 -1.34 -9.80
C GLU A 21 16.51 -2.74 -9.18
N VAL A 22 15.40 -2.99 -8.49
CA VAL A 22 15.14 -4.27 -7.82
C VAL A 22 13.71 -4.74 -8.10
N GLY A 23 13.44 -6.02 -7.92
CA GLY A 23 12.13 -6.60 -8.20
C GLY A 23 11.45 -7.24 -7.00
N ASP A 24 12.05 -7.11 -5.82
CA ASP A 24 11.65 -7.75 -4.59
C ASP A 24 11.60 -6.73 -3.46
N GLY A 25 10.63 -6.86 -2.54
CA GLY A 25 10.45 -5.87 -1.48
C GLY A 25 11.57 -5.86 -0.44
N LEU A 26 12.12 -7.02 -0.08
CA LEU A 26 13.26 -7.09 0.86
C LEU A 26 14.54 -6.54 0.22
N GLU A 27 14.76 -6.85 -1.06
CA GLU A 27 15.86 -6.25 -1.82
C GLU A 27 15.70 -4.73 -1.94
N ALA A 28 14.46 -4.22 -2.06
CA ALA A 28 14.19 -2.79 -2.12
C ALA A 28 14.61 -2.07 -0.84
N VAL A 29 14.30 -2.62 0.34
CA VAL A 29 14.74 -2.07 1.62
C VAL A 29 16.27 -2.03 1.69
N ALA A 30 16.94 -3.16 1.42
CA ALA A 30 18.41 -3.24 1.43
C ALA A 30 19.06 -2.29 0.41
N ALA A 31 18.45 -2.11 -0.78
CA ALA A 31 18.94 -1.18 -1.79
C ALA A 31 18.82 0.28 -1.31
N VAL A 32 17.70 0.65 -0.70
CA VAL A 32 17.49 2.00 -0.14
C VAL A 32 18.51 2.31 0.96
N GLU A 33 18.76 1.39 1.88
CA GLU A 33 19.75 1.57 2.95
C GLU A 33 21.16 1.77 2.41
N ARG A 34 21.54 1.02 1.36
CA ARG A 34 22.85 1.10 0.75
C ARG A 34 23.06 2.38 -0.08
N VAL A 35 22.02 2.78 -0.84
CA VAL A 35 22.14 3.82 -1.87
C VAL A 35 21.68 5.19 -1.38
N GLN A 36 20.79 5.23 -0.37
CA GLN A 36 20.17 6.46 0.18
C GLN A 36 19.64 7.40 -0.92
N PRO A 37 18.65 6.94 -1.74
CA PRO A 37 18.16 7.73 -2.85
C PRO A 37 17.30 8.91 -2.38
N ASP A 38 17.18 9.96 -3.18
CA ASP A 38 16.29 11.09 -2.93
C ASP A 38 14.81 10.73 -3.18
N LEU A 39 14.58 9.78 -4.09
CA LEU A 39 13.24 9.37 -4.54
C LEU A 39 13.20 7.86 -4.80
N VAL A 40 12.17 7.20 -4.32
CA VAL A 40 11.83 5.81 -4.64
C VAL A 40 10.56 5.77 -5.47
N LEU A 41 10.64 5.14 -6.66
CA LEU A 41 9.50 4.76 -7.47
C LEU A 41 9.10 3.33 -7.07
N LEU A 42 7.97 3.17 -6.42
CA LEU A 42 7.63 1.93 -5.72
C LEU A 42 6.34 1.30 -6.25
N ASP A 43 6.44 0.06 -6.71
CA ASP A 43 5.27 -0.79 -6.93
C ASP A 43 4.73 -1.29 -5.59
N LEU A 44 3.41 -1.36 -5.45
CA LEU A 44 2.78 -1.96 -4.28
C LEU A 44 2.80 -3.49 -4.32
N HIS A 45 2.85 -4.09 -5.51
CA HIS A 45 2.85 -5.54 -5.69
C HIS A 45 4.27 -6.06 -5.88
N LEU A 46 4.94 -6.31 -4.79
CA LEU A 46 6.28 -6.91 -4.77
C LEU A 46 6.24 -8.26 -4.06
N PRO A 47 7.05 -9.23 -4.50
CA PRO A 47 7.24 -10.48 -3.77
C PRO A 47 7.93 -10.24 -2.43
N ASN A 48 7.77 -11.19 -1.50
CA ASN A 48 8.35 -11.29 -0.17
C ASN A 48 7.94 -10.16 0.81
N LEU A 49 7.97 -8.90 0.41
CA LEU A 49 7.50 -7.75 1.18
C LEU A 49 6.74 -6.81 0.24
N ASP A 50 5.46 -6.55 0.52
CA ASP A 50 4.66 -5.63 -0.29
C ASP A 50 5.14 -4.17 -0.17
N GLY A 51 4.69 -3.31 -1.10
CA GLY A 51 5.18 -1.94 -1.16
C GLY A 51 4.87 -1.12 0.10
N PHE A 52 3.77 -1.38 0.82
CA PHE A 52 3.51 -0.69 2.08
C PHE A 52 4.47 -1.15 3.18
N GLY A 53 4.78 -2.45 3.23
CA GLY A 53 5.82 -2.98 4.12
C GLY A 53 7.19 -2.37 3.81
N VAL A 54 7.54 -2.23 2.53
CA VAL A 54 8.77 -1.52 2.11
C VAL A 54 8.76 -0.08 2.61
N ILE A 55 7.66 0.67 2.47
CA ILE A 55 7.56 2.05 2.96
C ILE A 55 7.74 2.09 4.48
N ASP A 56 7.09 1.19 5.22
CA ASP A 56 7.19 1.14 6.68
C ASP A 56 8.65 0.92 7.13
N GLU A 57 9.40 0.01 6.47
CA GLU A 57 10.83 -0.20 6.77
C GLU A 57 11.69 1.01 6.36
N ILE A 58 11.51 1.56 5.18
CA ILE A 58 12.21 2.77 4.73
C ILE A 58 11.99 3.94 5.71
N ARG A 59 10.77 4.11 6.23
CA ARG A 59 10.47 5.21 7.15
C ARG A 59 11.17 5.08 8.50
N LYS A 60 11.55 3.87 8.93
CA LYS A 60 12.33 3.65 10.15
C LYS A 60 13.78 4.11 9.99
N SER A 61 14.40 3.78 8.86
CA SER A 61 15.83 4.05 8.61
C SER A 61 16.07 5.40 7.92
N SER A 62 15.15 5.82 7.05
CA SER A 62 15.34 6.98 6.16
C SER A 62 14.02 7.76 5.97
N PRO A 63 13.53 8.47 7.00
CA PRO A 63 12.21 9.11 6.99
C PRO A 63 12.06 10.24 5.96
N GLY A 64 13.18 10.80 5.50
CA GLY A 64 13.20 11.92 4.53
C GLY A 64 13.08 11.50 3.06
N ILE A 65 13.21 10.23 2.73
CA ILE A 65 13.14 9.74 1.35
C ILE A 65 11.73 9.98 0.78
N LYS A 66 11.68 10.55 -0.42
CA LYS A 66 10.43 10.74 -1.15
C LYS A 66 9.97 9.41 -1.75
N VAL A 67 8.66 9.12 -1.70
CA VAL A 67 8.09 7.90 -2.28
C VAL A 67 7.00 8.29 -3.26
N LEU A 68 7.14 7.83 -4.51
CA LEU A 68 6.11 7.87 -5.54
C LEU A 68 5.62 6.43 -5.78
N VAL A 69 4.38 6.17 -5.37
CA VAL A 69 3.75 4.86 -5.56
C VAL A 69 3.28 4.72 -7.01
N LEU A 70 3.52 3.54 -7.58
CA LEU A 70 3.06 3.12 -8.90
C LEU A 70 2.20 1.87 -8.73
N SER A 71 0.89 1.95 -8.93
CA SER A 71 -0.01 0.81 -8.70
C SER A 71 -1.02 0.63 -9.81
N SER A 72 -1.39 -0.62 -10.11
CA SER A 72 -2.53 -0.96 -10.96
C SER A 72 -3.85 -0.98 -10.18
N HIS A 73 -3.81 -0.82 -8.87
CA HIS A 73 -4.97 -0.79 -8.00
C HIS A 73 -5.05 0.57 -7.31
N CYS A 74 -6.17 1.24 -7.52
CA CYS A 74 -6.48 2.51 -6.91
C CYS A 74 -7.87 2.41 -6.29
N ASP A 75 -7.97 1.71 -5.16
CA ASP A 75 -9.18 1.49 -4.37
C ASP A 75 -9.11 2.27 -3.04
N GLU A 76 -10.20 2.24 -2.28
CA GLU A 76 -10.32 3.03 -1.06
C GLU A 76 -9.25 2.69 -0.02
N TYR A 77 -8.93 1.40 0.14
CA TYR A 77 -7.94 0.98 1.13
C TYR A 77 -6.52 1.34 0.71
N THR A 78 -6.19 1.19 -0.56
CA THR A 78 -4.89 1.61 -1.13
C THR A 78 -4.68 3.12 -0.97
N VAL A 79 -5.72 3.93 -1.25
CA VAL A 79 -5.69 5.38 -1.04
C VAL A 79 -5.49 5.71 0.44
N PHE A 80 -6.23 5.05 1.34
CA PHE A 80 -6.09 5.23 2.79
C PHE A 80 -4.69 4.88 3.29
N CYS A 81 -4.14 3.72 2.89
CA CYS A 81 -2.80 3.31 3.27
C CYS A 81 -1.72 4.26 2.74
N SER A 82 -1.88 4.76 1.51
CA SER A 82 -0.96 5.74 0.92
C SER A 82 -0.96 7.07 1.69
N GLU A 83 -2.14 7.55 2.13
CA GLU A 83 -2.23 8.74 2.99
C GLU A 83 -1.53 8.52 4.35
N ARG A 84 -1.77 7.37 4.98
CA ARG A 84 -1.11 7.02 6.27
C ARG A 84 0.41 6.90 6.15
N ALA A 85 0.87 6.30 5.06
CA ALA A 85 2.29 6.14 4.75
C ALA A 85 2.97 7.46 4.34
N ARG A 86 2.19 8.56 4.21
CA ARG A 86 2.66 9.89 3.84
C ARG A 86 3.52 9.87 2.57
N VAL A 87 3.05 9.14 1.55
CA VAL A 87 3.72 9.13 0.25
C VAL A 87 3.57 10.50 -0.43
N GLN A 88 4.57 10.91 -1.21
CA GLN A 88 4.56 12.19 -1.90
C GLN A 88 3.83 12.13 -3.23
N GLY A 89 3.55 10.90 -3.74
CA GLY A 89 2.78 10.78 -4.96
C GLY A 89 2.22 9.38 -5.18
N PHE A 90 1.21 9.33 -6.08
CA PHE A 90 0.56 8.10 -6.51
C PHE A 90 0.18 8.18 -7.98
N VAL A 91 0.68 7.23 -8.77
CA VAL A 91 0.37 7.04 -10.19
C VAL A 91 -0.43 5.76 -10.35
N ASP A 92 -1.61 5.86 -10.95
CA ASP A 92 -2.38 4.70 -11.39
C ASP A 92 -1.84 4.23 -12.75
N LYS A 93 -1.26 3.03 -12.79
CA LYS A 93 -0.66 2.46 -14.01
C LYS A 93 -1.64 2.23 -15.15
N ASN A 94 -2.95 2.10 -14.85
CA ASN A 94 -3.97 1.81 -15.84
C ASN A 94 -4.47 3.05 -16.58
N THR A 95 -4.39 4.22 -15.94
CA THR A 95 -5.05 5.44 -16.45
C THR A 95 -4.07 6.55 -16.83
N ASN A 96 -2.78 6.40 -16.53
CA ASN A 96 -1.80 7.45 -16.75
C ASN A 96 -0.97 7.22 -18.01
N SER A 97 -0.78 8.30 -18.78
CA SER A 97 0.15 8.36 -19.92
C SER A 97 1.60 8.49 -19.43
N VAL A 98 2.54 8.32 -20.36
CA VAL A 98 3.98 8.54 -20.09
C VAL A 98 4.24 9.99 -19.66
N GLU A 99 3.49 10.95 -20.21
CA GLU A 99 3.57 12.38 -19.86
C GLU A 99 3.14 12.61 -18.41
N SER A 100 2.03 11.98 -17.98
CA SER A 100 1.58 12.04 -16.58
C SER A 100 2.60 11.43 -15.61
N LEU A 101 3.23 10.33 -16.02
CA LEU A 101 4.30 9.69 -15.25
C LEU A 101 5.52 10.62 -15.11
N LYS A 102 5.96 11.26 -16.20
CA LYS A 102 7.05 12.26 -16.17
C LYS A 102 6.70 13.42 -15.26
N ALA A 103 5.48 13.96 -15.37
CA ALA A 103 5.01 15.05 -14.53
C ALA A 103 5.01 14.66 -13.04
N ALA A 104 4.56 13.44 -12.71
CA ALA A 104 4.56 12.92 -11.35
C ALA A 104 5.97 12.81 -10.77
N ILE A 105 6.90 12.18 -11.54
CA ILE A 105 8.29 12.01 -11.11
C ILE A 105 8.96 13.37 -10.89
N THR A 106 8.81 14.30 -11.84
CA THR A 106 9.38 15.64 -11.73
C THR A 106 8.83 16.39 -10.52
N ALA A 107 7.50 16.39 -10.35
CA ALA A 107 6.87 17.09 -9.23
C ALA A 107 7.37 16.56 -7.87
N VAL A 108 7.45 15.22 -7.70
CA VAL A 108 7.91 14.62 -6.45
C VAL A 108 9.43 14.84 -6.27
N ALA A 109 10.22 14.75 -7.31
CA ALA A 109 11.67 15.06 -7.25
C ALA A 109 11.89 16.50 -6.76
N ASP A 110 11.08 17.47 -7.24
CA ASP A 110 11.11 18.88 -6.83
C ASP A 110 10.53 19.12 -5.42
N GLY A 111 10.14 18.08 -4.69
CA GLY A 111 9.57 18.21 -3.34
C GLY A 111 8.08 18.58 -3.31
N LYS A 112 7.40 18.55 -4.45
CA LYS A 112 5.94 18.74 -4.54
C LYS A 112 5.24 17.40 -4.37
N VAL A 113 3.90 17.43 -4.19
CA VAL A 113 3.07 16.22 -4.19
C VAL A 113 2.36 16.06 -5.53
N TRP A 114 2.17 14.80 -5.94
CA TRP A 114 1.43 14.50 -7.15
C TRP A 114 0.54 13.24 -6.95
N PHE A 115 -0.75 13.37 -7.18
CA PHE A 115 -1.70 12.27 -7.06
C PHE A 115 -2.57 12.21 -8.31
N SER A 116 -2.77 11.00 -8.85
CA SER A 116 -3.63 10.78 -10.01
C SER A 116 -5.07 11.27 -9.77
N PRO A 117 -5.82 11.66 -10.81
CA PRO A 117 -7.21 12.08 -10.67
C PRO A 117 -8.08 11.03 -9.97
N ALA A 118 -7.90 9.74 -10.29
CA ALA A 118 -8.61 8.63 -9.65
C ALA A 118 -8.35 8.60 -8.13
N PHE A 119 -7.09 8.73 -7.70
CA PHE A 119 -6.72 8.81 -6.30
C PHE A 119 -7.44 9.96 -5.58
N GLN A 120 -7.43 11.15 -6.19
CA GLN A 120 -8.07 12.34 -5.60
C GLN A 120 -9.59 12.18 -5.49
N GLN A 121 -10.25 11.58 -6.49
CA GLN A 121 -11.68 11.31 -6.47
C GLN A 121 -12.05 10.34 -5.35
N ILE A 122 -11.35 9.21 -5.23
CA ILE A 122 -11.59 8.21 -4.18
C ILE A 122 -11.34 8.82 -2.80
N LYS A 123 -10.24 9.55 -2.63
CA LYS A 123 -9.95 10.27 -1.38
C LYS A 123 -11.07 11.23 -0.99
N ALA A 124 -11.58 12.01 -1.94
CA ALA A 124 -12.66 12.96 -1.69
C ALA A 124 -13.97 12.25 -1.34
N ALA A 125 -14.33 11.17 -2.05
CA ALA A 125 -15.51 10.36 -1.79
C ALA A 125 -15.45 9.75 -0.38
N ARG A 126 -14.34 9.09 -0.03
CA ARG A 126 -14.12 8.48 1.29
C ARG A 126 -14.22 9.49 2.42
N ARG A 127 -13.66 10.70 2.26
CA ARG A 127 -13.75 11.76 3.27
C ARG A 127 -15.17 12.26 3.51
N ARG A 128 -16.01 12.25 2.49
CA ARG A 128 -17.43 12.69 2.57
C ARG A 128 -18.34 11.62 3.16
N ASP A 129 -18.01 10.35 2.97
CA ASP A 129 -18.83 9.24 3.46
C ASP A 129 -18.69 9.09 5.00
N PRO A 130 -19.76 9.30 5.79
CA PRO A 130 -19.75 9.11 7.23
C PRO A 130 -19.61 7.64 7.64
N LYS A 131 -19.97 6.70 6.73
CA LYS A 131 -19.87 5.25 6.93
C LYS A 131 -18.59 4.65 6.37
N SER A 132 -17.63 5.47 5.96
CA SER A 132 -16.33 4.98 5.48
C SER A 132 -15.63 4.16 6.57
N PHE A 133 -15.00 3.06 6.16
CA PHE A 133 -14.35 2.09 7.06
C PHE A 133 -13.30 2.72 7.99
N ASP A 134 -12.62 3.76 7.54
CA ASP A 134 -11.59 4.46 8.32
C ASP A 134 -12.16 5.26 9.49
N LYS A 135 -13.46 5.59 9.45
CA LYS A 135 -14.19 6.23 10.54
C LYS A 135 -14.85 5.22 11.49
N LEU A 136 -15.23 4.06 10.98
CA LEU A 136 -15.95 3.03 11.73
C LEU A 136 -15.01 2.03 12.41
N LEU A 137 -13.94 1.63 11.75
CA LEU A 137 -13.06 0.55 12.18
C LEU A 137 -11.81 1.09 12.87
N THR A 138 -11.43 0.44 13.96
CA THR A 138 -10.13 0.64 14.62
C THR A 138 -8.98 0.12 13.73
N ASP A 139 -7.74 0.51 14.02
CA ASP A 139 -6.55 0.01 13.31
C ASP A 139 -6.52 -1.53 13.33
N ARG A 140 -6.78 -2.14 14.49
CA ARG A 140 -6.76 -3.59 14.64
C ARG A 140 -7.86 -4.29 13.84
N GLU A 141 -9.06 -3.73 13.79
CA GLU A 141 -10.15 -4.25 12.97
C GLU A 141 -9.83 -4.14 11.47
N ARG A 142 -9.16 -3.09 11.05
CA ARG A 142 -8.68 -2.96 9.66
C ARG A 142 -7.61 -3.99 9.33
N ASP A 143 -6.68 -4.28 10.24
CA ASP A 143 -5.67 -5.33 10.05
C ASP A 143 -6.32 -6.71 9.89
N VAL A 144 -7.30 -7.02 10.74
CA VAL A 144 -8.08 -8.27 10.63
C VAL A 144 -8.85 -8.31 9.31
N LEU A 145 -9.51 -7.22 8.92
CA LEU A 145 -10.28 -7.14 7.68
C LEU A 145 -9.39 -7.33 6.43
N ALA A 146 -8.17 -6.79 6.45
CA ALA A 146 -7.22 -6.97 5.37
C ALA A 146 -6.83 -8.44 5.15
N LEU A 147 -6.73 -9.22 6.22
CA LEU A 147 -6.46 -10.66 6.15
C LEU A 147 -7.70 -11.48 5.78
N ILE A 148 -8.91 -11.07 6.20
CA ILE A 148 -10.17 -11.70 5.80
C ILE A 148 -10.41 -11.58 4.29
N GLY A 149 -9.93 -10.53 3.65
CA GLY A 149 -9.98 -10.36 2.19
C GLY A 149 -9.15 -11.36 1.41
N THR A 150 -8.20 -12.04 2.06
CA THR A 150 -7.34 -13.09 1.51
C THR A 150 -7.89 -14.49 1.86
N PRO A 151 -7.48 -15.57 1.17
CA PRO A 151 -7.97 -16.93 1.45
C PRO A 151 -7.30 -17.55 2.69
N LEU A 152 -7.25 -16.83 3.80
CA LEU A 152 -6.68 -17.29 5.07
C LEU A 152 -7.77 -17.78 6.03
N THR A 153 -7.45 -18.83 6.78
CA THR A 153 -8.25 -19.31 7.91
C THR A 153 -8.05 -18.40 9.14
N ASP A 154 -8.98 -18.48 10.12
CA ASP A 154 -8.84 -17.72 11.36
C ASP A 154 -7.59 -18.08 12.15
N GLU A 155 -7.16 -19.34 12.07
CA GLU A 155 -5.91 -19.80 12.68
C GLU A 155 -4.68 -19.13 12.03
N GLU A 156 -4.62 -19.06 10.71
CA GLU A 156 -3.55 -18.36 9.99
C GLU A 156 -3.59 -16.84 10.24
N ILE A 157 -4.77 -16.24 10.36
CA ILE A 157 -4.93 -14.82 10.74
C ILE A 157 -4.43 -14.60 12.17
N SER A 158 -4.79 -15.48 13.11
CA SER A 158 -4.38 -15.39 14.52
C SER A 158 -2.86 -15.45 14.66
N GLN A 159 -2.22 -16.39 13.95
CA GLN A 159 -0.75 -16.53 13.91
C GLN A 159 -0.08 -15.28 13.34
N ARG A 160 -0.56 -14.76 12.19
CA ARG A 160 0.01 -13.56 11.56
C ARG A 160 -0.13 -12.31 12.41
N LEU A 161 -1.22 -12.20 13.15
CA LEU A 161 -1.47 -11.05 14.00
C LEU A 161 -0.98 -11.22 15.44
N VAL A 162 -0.47 -12.40 15.79
CA VAL A 162 -0.02 -12.76 17.14
C VAL A 162 -1.13 -12.51 18.18
N ILE A 163 -2.32 -13.07 17.93
CA ILE A 163 -3.51 -13.00 18.80
C ILE A 163 -4.20 -14.38 18.86
N SER A 164 -5.12 -14.59 19.79
CA SER A 164 -5.89 -15.84 19.84
C SER A 164 -6.98 -15.88 18.76
N ASN A 165 -7.43 -17.10 18.39
CA ASN A 165 -8.56 -17.31 17.48
C ASN A 165 -9.82 -16.63 17.99
N GLU A 166 -10.10 -16.70 19.28
CA GLU A 166 -11.25 -16.02 19.92
C GLU A 166 -11.19 -14.49 19.72
N THR A 167 -9.96 -13.92 19.72
CA THR A 167 -9.76 -12.49 19.45
C THR A 167 -10.05 -12.17 17.98
N VAL A 168 -9.68 -13.05 17.04
CA VAL A 168 -10.02 -12.90 15.62
C VAL A 168 -11.54 -12.93 15.44
N GLU A 169 -12.22 -13.91 16.02
CA GLU A 169 -13.69 -14.02 15.99
C GLU A 169 -14.37 -12.78 16.57
N LYS A 170 -13.89 -12.28 17.70
CA LYS A 170 -14.41 -11.06 18.33
C LYS A 170 -14.25 -9.83 17.42
N HIS A 171 -13.08 -9.66 16.77
CA HIS A 171 -12.88 -8.60 15.81
C HIS A 171 -13.81 -8.75 14.60
N ARG A 172 -13.95 -9.95 14.05
CA ARG A 172 -14.87 -10.24 12.95
C ARG A 172 -16.30 -9.86 13.31
N PHE A 173 -16.79 -10.27 14.48
CA PHE A 173 -18.12 -9.90 14.95
C PHE A 173 -18.30 -8.39 15.04
N ASN A 174 -17.32 -7.68 15.61
CA ASN A 174 -17.35 -6.22 15.72
C ASN A 174 -17.37 -5.53 14.36
N ILE A 175 -16.56 -6.01 13.40
CA ILE A 175 -16.49 -5.46 12.04
C ILE A 175 -17.84 -5.65 11.35
N LEU A 176 -18.43 -6.87 11.40
CA LEU A 176 -19.75 -7.16 10.84
C LEU A 176 -20.80 -6.17 11.37
N LYS A 177 -20.83 -5.97 12.69
CA LYS A 177 -21.76 -5.04 13.35
C LYS A 177 -21.55 -3.60 12.90
N LYS A 178 -20.30 -3.13 12.82
CA LYS A 178 -19.95 -1.74 12.45
C LYS A 178 -20.21 -1.43 10.99
N LEU A 179 -19.99 -2.41 10.11
CA LEU A 179 -20.24 -2.29 8.66
C LEU A 179 -21.68 -2.69 8.27
N GLU A 180 -22.52 -3.05 9.24
CA GLU A 180 -23.93 -3.48 9.03
C GLU A 180 -24.04 -4.70 8.09
N LEU A 181 -23.02 -5.59 8.12
CA LEU A 181 -22.96 -6.83 7.35
C LEU A 181 -23.47 -8.01 8.19
N LYS A 182 -24.03 -9.04 7.52
CA LYS A 182 -24.68 -10.17 8.21
C LYS A 182 -23.85 -11.44 8.23
N THR A 183 -22.99 -11.63 7.23
CA THR A 183 -22.25 -12.89 7.05
C THR A 183 -20.77 -12.67 6.79
N THR A 184 -19.96 -13.69 7.12
CA THR A 184 -18.53 -13.69 6.80
C THR A 184 -18.27 -13.61 5.29
N THR A 185 -19.16 -14.16 4.47
CA THR A 185 -19.07 -14.07 3.01
C THR A 185 -19.24 -12.62 2.53
N GLU A 186 -20.21 -11.89 3.11
CA GLU A 186 -20.38 -10.46 2.81
C GLU A 186 -19.16 -9.66 3.27
N LEU A 187 -18.59 -10.01 4.42
CA LEU A 187 -17.38 -9.35 4.93
C LEU A 187 -16.18 -9.58 4.03
N ALA A 188 -15.94 -10.81 3.56
CA ALA A 188 -14.86 -11.14 2.62
C ALA A 188 -15.06 -10.45 1.26
N ARG A 189 -16.31 -10.33 0.80
CA ARG A 189 -16.64 -9.56 -0.41
C ARG A 189 -16.34 -8.08 -0.21
N TYR A 190 -16.83 -7.49 0.89
CA TYR A 190 -16.53 -6.10 1.25
C TYR A 190 -15.04 -5.82 1.26
N ALA A 191 -14.26 -6.70 1.90
CA ALA A 191 -12.81 -6.55 1.95
C ALA A 191 -12.19 -6.50 0.54
N ARG A 192 -12.61 -7.38 -0.37
CA ARG A 192 -12.11 -7.38 -1.75
C ARG A 192 -12.56 -6.15 -2.54
N ASP A 193 -13.84 -5.78 -2.43
CA ASP A 193 -14.42 -4.67 -3.18
C ASP A 193 -13.78 -3.32 -2.79
N HIS A 194 -13.33 -3.18 -1.54
CA HIS A 194 -12.66 -1.99 -1.03
C HIS A 194 -11.11 -2.09 -1.03
N GLY A 195 -10.53 -3.14 -1.62
CA GLY A 195 -9.09 -3.29 -1.82
C GLY A 195 -8.29 -3.75 -0.60
N PHE A 196 -8.94 -4.33 0.42
CA PHE A 196 -8.26 -4.85 1.62
C PHE A 196 -7.40 -6.10 1.38
N THR A 197 -7.07 -6.42 0.15
CA THR A 197 -6.29 -7.61 -0.22
C THR A 197 -4.80 -7.32 -0.43
N LEU A 198 -4.37 -6.06 -0.31
CA LEU A 198 -3.04 -5.60 -0.69
C LEU A 198 -2.02 -5.54 0.45
N ARG A 199 -2.39 -5.83 1.69
CA ARG A 199 -1.45 -5.78 2.81
C ARG A 199 -1.08 -7.17 3.31
N SER A 200 0.20 -7.48 3.26
CA SER A 200 0.81 -8.32 4.29
C SER A 200 0.62 -7.60 5.62
N ALA A 201 0.06 -8.27 6.62
CA ALA A 201 -0.25 -7.63 7.90
C ALA A 201 0.93 -6.82 8.44
N PRO A 202 0.70 -5.61 9.00
CA PRO A 202 1.76 -4.86 9.66
C PRO A 202 2.35 -5.72 10.77
N GLY A 203 3.64 -5.99 10.70
CA GLY A 203 4.35 -6.86 11.63
C GLY A 203 4.76 -8.23 11.11
N ALA A 204 4.37 -8.65 9.89
CA ALA A 204 4.83 -9.91 9.30
C ALA A 204 6.31 -9.87 8.85
N GLY A 205 6.98 -8.75 8.97
CA GLY A 205 8.39 -8.58 8.58
C GLY A 205 9.41 -9.22 9.54
N ASN A 206 8.99 -9.98 10.57
CA ASN A 206 9.96 -10.57 11.51
C ASN A 206 9.61 -11.98 12.00
N ALA A 207 8.87 -12.75 11.22
CA ALA A 207 8.85 -14.21 11.40
C ALA A 207 9.70 -14.84 10.30
N LEU A 208 11.00 -14.63 10.35
CA LEU A 208 11.96 -15.56 9.74
C LEU A 208 11.75 -16.92 10.43
N LEU A 209 11.17 -17.86 9.69
CA LEU A 209 11.20 -19.27 10.05
C LEU A 209 12.66 -19.73 10.12
N PRO A 210 12.95 -20.67 11.02
CA PRO A 210 14.28 -21.23 11.23
C PRO A 210 14.82 -21.95 10.01
#